data_105c673dc6c8dd3d4f858e3f96b0d395
#
_entry.id   105c673dc6c8dd3d4f858e3f96b0d395
#
_cell.length_a   1.000
_cell.length_b   1.000
_cell.length_c   1.000
_cell.angle_alpha   90.00
_cell.angle_beta   90.00
_cell.angle_gamma   90.00
#
_symmetry.space_group_name_H-M   'P 1'
#
loop_
_entity.id
_entity.type
_entity.pdbx_description
1 polymer ?
#
loop_
_entity_poly.entity_id
_entity_poly.type
_entity_poly.pdbx_seq_one_letter_code
_entity_poly.pdbx_strand_id
1 'polypeptide(L)'
;MIEILKQHPKAAQVMKDYYINLMIESAQDLPDHFKEFLQDKGLEMSNIAEMMETAPRNLFDVFDEYGIIILITYDRHVNKFCYFVNTYEDKTDFDTRKEADKDAVKTALTLLEAKLNALEKTNEDS
;
A
#
# COMPACT_ATOMS: atom_id res chain seq x y z
N MET A 1 -2.46 -10.09 -4.57
CA MET A 1 -1.72 -9.08 -3.77
C MET A 1 -0.39 -9.59 -3.24
N ILE A 2 -0.32 -10.82 -2.75
CA ILE A 2 0.94 -11.35 -2.20
C ILE A 2 2.07 -11.42 -3.23
N GLU A 3 1.74 -11.74 -4.47
CA GLU A 3 2.73 -11.83 -5.54
C GLU A 3 3.42 -10.49 -5.79
N ILE A 4 2.64 -9.41 -5.81
CA ILE A 4 3.21 -8.08 -6.04
C ILE A 4 4.03 -7.59 -4.84
N LEU A 5 3.64 -7.97 -3.63
CA LEU A 5 4.42 -7.66 -2.43
C LEU A 5 5.78 -8.36 -2.45
N LYS A 6 5.82 -9.60 -2.90
CA LYS A 6 7.07 -10.35 -3.04
C LYS A 6 8.01 -9.73 -4.07
N GLN A 7 7.45 -9.16 -5.14
CA GLN A 7 8.21 -8.49 -6.19
C GLN A 7 8.69 -7.09 -5.78
N HIS A 8 8.12 -6.52 -4.73
CA HIS A 8 8.41 -5.15 -4.27
C HIS A 8 8.73 -5.15 -2.77
N PRO A 9 9.89 -5.72 -2.37
CA PRO A 9 10.19 -5.95 -0.95
C PRO A 9 10.30 -4.68 -0.11
N LYS A 10 10.79 -3.59 -0.65
CA LYS A 10 10.91 -2.33 0.11
C LYS A 10 9.54 -1.71 0.35
N ALA A 11 8.69 -1.69 -0.67
CA ALA A 11 7.31 -1.21 -0.53
C ALA A 11 6.53 -2.11 0.43
N ALA A 12 6.74 -3.43 0.35
CA ALA A 12 6.13 -4.39 1.26
C ALA A 12 6.52 -4.12 2.72
N GLN A 13 7.78 -3.74 2.96
CA GLN A 13 8.23 -3.41 4.31
C GLN A 13 7.52 -2.15 4.85
N VAL A 14 7.31 -1.15 4.00
CA VAL A 14 6.54 0.04 4.38
C VAL A 14 5.11 -0.33 4.79
N MET A 15 4.47 -1.20 4.03
CA MET A 15 3.12 -1.68 4.35
C MET A 15 3.09 -2.45 5.67
N LYS A 16 4.07 -3.33 5.87
CA LYS A 16 4.21 -4.10 7.11
C LYS A 16 4.35 -3.17 8.31
N ASP A 17 5.24 -2.19 8.23
CA ASP A 17 5.47 -1.23 9.30
C ASP A 17 4.20 -0.43 9.61
N TYR A 18 3.47 -0.02 8.58
CA TYR A 18 2.21 0.69 8.74
C TYR A 18 1.18 -0.13 9.54
N TYR A 19 0.97 -1.39 9.16
CA TYR A 19 -0.01 -2.25 9.83
C TYR A 19 0.42 -2.60 11.26
N ILE A 20 1.72 -2.83 11.49
CA ILE A 20 2.24 -3.10 12.82
C ILE A 20 2.01 -1.90 13.73
N ASN A 21 2.35 -0.69 13.26
CA ASN A 21 2.15 0.54 14.02
C ASN A 21 0.66 0.78 14.32
N LEU A 22 -0.20 0.51 13.35
CA LEU A 22 -1.64 0.64 13.52
C LEU A 22 -2.16 -0.31 14.62
N MET A 23 -1.67 -1.54 14.63
CA MET A 23 -2.04 -2.53 15.64
C MET A 23 -1.53 -2.13 17.02
N ILE A 24 -0.30 -1.61 17.13
CA ILE A 24 0.28 -1.14 18.37
C ILE A 24 -0.53 0.05 18.93
N GLU A 25 -0.91 1.00 18.09
CA GLU A 25 -1.73 2.15 18.47
C GLU A 25 -3.12 1.72 18.97
N SER A 26 -3.71 0.74 18.30
CA SER A 26 -5.03 0.20 18.67
C SER A 26 -4.97 -0.62 19.97
N ALA A 27 -3.79 -1.07 20.34
CA ALA A 27 -3.57 -1.97 21.48
C ALA A 27 -2.77 -1.30 22.60
N GLN A 28 -3.06 -0.03 22.90
CA GLN A 28 -2.34 0.76 23.91
C GLN A 28 -2.34 0.13 25.30
N ASP A 29 -3.38 -0.65 25.61
CA ASP A 29 -3.53 -1.33 26.90
C ASP A 29 -2.86 -2.71 26.95
N LEU A 30 -2.22 -3.15 25.86
CA LEU A 30 -1.57 -4.44 25.81
C LEU A 30 -0.20 -4.40 26.52
N PRO A 31 0.20 -5.53 27.14
CA PRO A 31 1.51 -5.64 27.78
C PRO A 31 2.65 -5.36 26.80
N ASP A 32 3.75 -4.81 27.31
CA ASP A 32 4.92 -4.46 26.48
C ASP A 32 5.50 -5.65 25.72
N HIS A 33 5.48 -6.86 26.32
CA HIS A 33 5.98 -8.05 25.65
C HIS A 33 5.19 -8.41 24.38
N PHE A 34 3.90 -8.08 24.35
CA PHE A 34 3.07 -8.30 23.16
C PHE A 34 3.44 -7.31 22.04
N LYS A 35 3.71 -6.06 22.42
CA LYS A 35 4.19 -5.04 21.48
C LYS A 35 5.53 -5.44 20.88
N GLU A 36 6.45 -5.94 21.72
CA GLU A 36 7.74 -6.45 21.26
C GLU A 36 7.57 -7.64 20.30
N PHE A 37 6.65 -8.54 20.61
CA PHE A 37 6.33 -9.67 19.74
C PHE A 37 5.88 -9.20 18.35
N LEU A 38 5.01 -8.18 18.29
CA LEU A 38 4.54 -7.60 17.02
C LEU A 38 5.68 -6.95 16.24
N GLN A 39 6.61 -6.28 16.94
CA GLN A 39 7.76 -5.64 16.31
C GLN A 39 8.79 -6.65 15.80
N ASP A 40 9.07 -7.69 16.58
CA ASP A 40 10.13 -8.67 16.28
C ASP A 40 9.69 -9.70 15.25
N LYS A 41 8.55 -10.31 15.45
CA LYS A 41 8.04 -11.35 14.55
C LYS A 41 7.10 -10.79 13.49
N GLY A 42 6.41 -9.70 13.84
CA GLY A 42 5.55 -8.98 12.93
C GLY A 42 4.42 -9.80 12.36
N LEU A 43 3.82 -9.24 11.32
CA LEU A 43 2.79 -9.90 10.54
C LEU A 43 3.45 -10.63 9.37
N GLU A 44 2.96 -11.80 9.05
CA GLU A 44 3.39 -12.49 7.84
C GLU A 44 2.90 -11.74 6.60
N MET A 45 3.63 -11.85 5.50
CA MET A 45 3.30 -11.16 4.27
C MET A 45 1.91 -11.54 3.74
N SER A 46 1.48 -12.78 3.97
CA SER A 46 0.14 -13.24 3.62
C SER A 46 -0.96 -12.47 4.37
N ASN A 47 -0.72 -12.15 5.65
CA ASN A 47 -1.66 -11.38 6.46
C ASN A 47 -1.76 -9.95 5.96
N ILE A 48 -0.62 -9.36 5.59
CA ILE A 48 -0.57 -8.00 5.05
C ILE A 48 -1.32 -7.94 3.72
N ALA A 49 -1.08 -8.91 2.84
CA ALA A 49 -1.77 -9.00 1.55
C ALA A 49 -3.29 -9.07 1.74
N GLU A 50 -3.75 -9.89 2.68
CA GLU A 50 -5.18 -10.03 2.97
C GLU A 50 -5.79 -8.71 3.48
N MET A 51 -5.10 -8.01 4.39
CA MET A 51 -5.57 -6.72 4.89
C MET A 51 -5.64 -5.67 3.79
N MET A 52 -4.65 -5.65 2.88
CA MET A 52 -4.63 -4.74 1.75
C MET A 52 -5.78 -5.02 0.77
N GLU A 53 -6.10 -6.29 0.54
CA GLU A 53 -7.21 -6.68 -0.33
C GLU A 53 -8.57 -6.38 0.29
N THR A 54 -8.67 -6.46 1.61
CA THR A 54 -9.92 -6.20 2.32
C THR A 54 -10.28 -4.71 2.33
N ALA A 55 -9.30 -3.85 2.57
CA ALA A 55 -9.52 -2.40 2.66
C ALA A 55 -8.38 -1.62 2.00
N PRO A 56 -8.25 -1.69 0.68
CA PRO A 56 -7.13 -1.05 -0.02
C PRO A 56 -7.12 0.47 0.13
N ARG A 57 -8.29 1.09 0.28
CA ARG A 57 -8.42 2.55 0.42
C ARG A 57 -7.72 3.09 1.67
N ASN A 58 -7.58 2.27 2.71
CA ASN A 58 -6.89 2.68 3.94
C ASN A 58 -5.42 3.02 3.71
N LEU A 59 -4.86 2.56 2.60
CA LEU A 59 -3.45 2.80 2.26
C LEU A 59 -3.22 4.09 1.46
N PHE A 60 -4.27 4.75 1.01
CA PHE A 60 -4.13 5.96 0.19
C PHE A 60 -3.33 7.05 0.92
N ASP A 61 -3.57 7.23 2.21
CA ASP A 61 -2.85 8.20 3.04
C ASP A 61 -1.37 7.83 3.22
N VAL A 62 -1.08 6.52 3.30
CA VAL A 62 0.31 6.04 3.38
C VAL A 62 1.08 6.44 2.12
N PHE A 63 0.48 6.22 0.96
CA PHE A 63 1.09 6.59 -0.31
C PHE A 63 1.26 8.11 -0.45
N ASP A 64 0.30 8.90 0.07
CA ASP A 64 0.40 10.36 0.08
C ASP A 64 1.69 10.83 0.74
N GLU A 65 2.10 10.19 1.84
CA GLU A 65 3.32 10.54 2.56
C GLU A 65 4.58 10.42 1.68
N TYR A 66 4.52 9.57 0.67
CA TYR A 66 5.61 9.36 -0.28
C TYR A 66 5.41 10.13 -1.59
N GLY A 67 4.42 11.02 -1.64
CA GLY A 67 4.13 11.80 -2.84
C GLY A 67 3.44 10.99 -3.94
N ILE A 68 2.80 9.88 -3.59
CA ILE A 68 2.05 9.04 -4.51
C ILE A 68 0.56 9.27 -4.26
N ILE A 69 -0.08 10.00 -5.16
CA ILE A 69 -1.48 10.41 -5.01
C ILE A 69 -2.36 9.50 -5.86
N ILE A 70 -3.33 8.85 -5.21
CA ILE A 70 -4.29 7.96 -5.86
C ILE A 70 -5.64 8.66 -5.97
N LEU A 71 -6.20 8.68 -7.17
CA LEU A 71 -7.52 9.26 -7.43
C LEU A 71 -8.38 8.23 -8.14
N ILE A 72 -9.52 7.90 -7.57
CA ILE A 72 -10.50 7.00 -8.19
C ILE A 72 -11.60 7.86 -8.81
N THR A 73 -11.88 7.61 -10.08
CA THR A 73 -12.89 8.35 -10.82
C THR A 73 -14.00 7.42 -11.32
N TYR A 74 -15.18 7.98 -11.50
CA TYR A 74 -16.34 7.25 -12.03
C TYR A 74 -16.74 7.88 -13.35
N ASP A 75 -16.75 7.07 -14.41
CA ASP A 75 -17.20 7.51 -15.73
C ASP A 75 -18.68 7.18 -15.90
N ARG A 76 -19.50 8.22 -15.93
CA ARG A 76 -20.96 8.10 -16.05
C ARG A 76 -21.42 7.59 -17.41
N HIS A 77 -20.61 7.76 -18.44
CA HIS A 77 -20.98 7.34 -19.80
C HIS A 77 -20.97 5.81 -19.94
N VAL A 78 -20.05 5.15 -19.25
CA VAL A 78 -19.92 3.68 -19.30
C VAL A 78 -20.26 3.02 -17.98
N ASN A 79 -20.57 3.78 -16.94
CA ASN A 79 -20.88 3.28 -15.58
C ASN A 79 -19.75 2.42 -15.03
N LYS A 80 -18.51 2.88 -15.18
CA LYS A 80 -17.30 2.17 -14.75
C LYS A 80 -16.39 3.07 -13.93
N PHE A 81 -15.56 2.43 -13.11
CA PHE A 81 -14.55 3.13 -12.32
C PHE A 81 -13.20 3.01 -13.00
N CYS A 82 -12.40 4.04 -12.92
CA CYS A 82 -11.00 4.03 -13.34
C CYS A 82 -10.18 4.81 -12.32
N TYR A 83 -8.84 4.84 -12.47
CA TYR A 83 -8.01 5.51 -11.50
C TYR A 83 -6.82 6.23 -12.13
N PHE A 84 -6.31 7.19 -11.37
CA PHE A 84 -5.04 7.86 -11.63
C PHE A 84 -4.12 7.59 -10.44
N VAL A 85 -2.84 7.35 -10.73
CA VAL A 85 -1.78 7.34 -9.71
C VAL A 85 -0.75 8.34 -10.16
N ASN A 86 -0.69 9.48 -9.48
CA ASN A 86 0.05 10.67 -9.92
C ASN A 86 -0.42 11.08 -11.33
N THR A 87 0.48 11.07 -12.31
CA THR A 87 0.15 11.41 -13.71
C THR A 87 -0.25 10.20 -14.55
N TYR A 88 -0.12 9.00 -13.98
CA TYR A 88 -0.48 7.76 -14.69
C TYR A 88 -1.99 7.55 -14.66
N GLU A 89 -2.60 7.46 -15.82
CA GLU A 89 -4.02 7.15 -15.97
C GLU A 89 -4.16 5.69 -16.39
N ASP A 90 -4.88 4.91 -15.59
CA ASP A 90 -5.24 3.55 -15.98
C ASP A 90 -6.56 3.61 -16.75
N LYS A 91 -6.53 3.10 -17.98
CA LYS A 91 -7.68 3.10 -18.88
C LYS A 91 -8.56 1.87 -18.75
N THR A 92 -8.21 0.95 -17.85
CA THR A 92 -9.02 -0.23 -17.57
C THR A 92 -10.28 0.21 -16.83
N ASP A 93 -11.41 -0.28 -17.27
CA ASP A 93 -12.69 0.00 -16.64
C ASP A 93 -13.01 -1.10 -15.62
N PHE A 94 -13.34 -0.70 -14.40
CA PHE A 94 -13.68 -1.60 -13.31
C PHE A 94 -15.16 -1.48 -12.97
N ASP A 95 -15.80 -2.60 -12.68
CA ASP A 95 -17.22 -2.63 -12.33
C ASP A 95 -17.49 -2.05 -10.94
N THR A 96 -16.54 -2.18 -10.02
CA THR A 96 -16.69 -1.69 -8.65
C THR A 96 -15.53 -0.78 -8.26
N ARG A 97 -15.81 0.13 -7.33
CA ARG A 97 -14.79 1.01 -6.76
C ARG A 97 -13.68 0.21 -6.09
N LYS A 98 -14.05 -0.86 -5.38
CA LYS A 98 -13.08 -1.69 -4.66
C LYS A 98 -12.08 -2.36 -5.61
N GLU A 99 -12.53 -2.82 -6.77
CA GLU A 99 -11.63 -3.37 -7.78
C GLU A 99 -10.65 -2.32 -8.29
N ALA A 100 -11.12 -1.11 -8.55
CA ALA A 100 -10.27 0.01 -8.94
C ALA A 100 -9.28 0.38 -7.84
N ASP A 101 -9.74 0.43 -6.58
CA ASP A 101 -8.87 0.70 -5.42
C ASP A 101 -7.74 -0.32 -5.31
N LYS A 102 -8.04 -1.61 -5.47
CA LYS A 102 -7.03 -2.68 -5.39
C LYS A 102 -5.98 -2.55 -6.49
N ASP A 103 -6.42 -2.30 -7.71
CA ASP A 103 -5.50 -2.17 -8.84
C ASP A 103 -4.64 -0.91 -8.71
N ALA A 104 -5.23 0.19 -8.24
CA ALA A 104 -4.50 1.44 -7.97
C ALA A 104 -3.41 1.24 -6.93
N VAL A 105 -3.69 0.47 -5.86
CA VAL A 105 -2.71 0.15 -4.82
C VAL A 105 -1.55 -0.66 -5.41
N LYS A 106 -1.82 -1.61 -6.30
CA LYS A 106 -0.75 -2.37 -6.98
C LYS A 106 0.17 -1.46 -7.79
N THR A 107 -0.40 -0.53 -8.53
CA THR A 107 0.36 0.46 -9.30
C THR A 107 1.17 1.36 -8.36
N ALA A 108 0.56 1.81 -7.26
CA ALA A 108 1.24 2.65 -6.26
C ALA A 108 2.41 1.91 -5.60
N LEU A 109 2.27 0.61 -5.32
CA LEU A 109 3.37 -0.21 -4.77
C LEU A 109 4.57 -0.23 -5.72
N THR A 110 4.32 -0.37 -7.01
CA THR A 110 5.39 -0.36 -8.02
C THR A 110 6.12 0.98 -8.03
N LEU A 111 5.38 2.09 -7.96
CA LEU A 111 5.97 3.44 -7.90
C LEU A 111 6.74 3.65 -6.60
N LEU A 112 6.21 3.18 -5.48
CA LEU A 112 6.88 3.30 -4.18
C LEU A 112 8.21 2.55 -4.18
N GLU A 113 8.23 1.33 -4.70
CA GLU A 113 9.47 0.54 -4.81
C GLU A 113 10.51 1.28 -5.64
N ALA A 114 10.10 1.85 -6.78
CA ALA A 114 11.00 2.62 -7.63
C ALA A 114 11.55 3.84 -6.90
N LYS A 115 10.72 4.57 -6.15
CA LYS A 115 11.14 5.73 -5.36
C LYS A 115 12.13 5.34 -4.27
N LEU A 116 11.87 4.26 -3.55
CA LEU A 116 12.74 3.78 -2.48
C LEU A 116 14.10 3.33 -3.02
N ASN A 117 14.10 2.66 -4.18
CA ASN A 117 15.33 2.28 -4.86
C ASN A 117 16.14 3.49 -5.31
N ALA A 118 15.48 4.53 -5.81
CA ALA A 118 16.14 5.77 -6.23
C ALA A 118 16.78 6.50 -5.05
N LEU A 119 16.08 6.57 -3.90
CA LEU A 119 16.60 7.18 -2.68
C LEU A 119 17.83 6.43 -2.16
N GLU A 120 17.81 5.11 -2.20
CA GLU A 120 18.92 4.27 -1.78
C GLU A 120 20.17 4.51 -2.66
N LYS A 121 19.99 4.59 -3.98
CA LYS A 121 21.08 4.90 -4.92
C LYS A 121 21.68 6.27 -4.66
N THR A 122 20.85 7.27 -4.37
CA THR A 122 21.31 8.63 -4.06
C THR A 122 22.17 8.62 -2.81
N ASN A 123 21.80 7.84 -1.79
CA ASN A 123 22.56 7.71 -0.56
C ASN A 123 23.89 6.98 -0.77
N GLU A 124 23.94 5.99 -1.66
CA GLU A 124 25.16 5.26 -1.98
C GLU A 124 26.15 6.12 -2.76
N ASP A 125 25.67 7.00 -3.63
CA ASP A 125 26.49 7.89 -4.46
C ASP A 125 26.99 9.12 -3.69
N SER A 126 26.51 9.33 -2.48
CA SER A 126 26.96 10.44 -1.62
C SER A 126 28.01 9.98 -0.61
#